data_5737f9d7a390abcc88f732ade881de9b
#
_entry.id   5737f9d7a390abcc88f732ade881de9b
#
_cell.length_a   1.000
_cell.length_b   1.000
_cell.length_c   1.000
_cell.angle_alpha   90.00
_cell.angle_beta   90.00
_cell.angle_gamma   90.00
#
_symmetry.space_group_name_H-M   'P 1'
#
loop_
_entity.id
_entity.type
_entity.pdbx_description
1 polymer ?
#
loop_
_entity_poly.entity_id
_entity_poly.type
_entity_poly.pdbx_seq_one_letter_code
_entity_poly.pdbx_strand_id
1 'polypeptide(L)'
;KELSKTNFIPASVRLVDNIQFRFGQALKPRPEGIKKYKSIIEKFFVTKVKKFDPDKMCAVTIVMEGTANEVDYQQKNITKLAKKHQGLMGGSGNGKRGYMLTYAIAYVRDFAAKYQIMGETMETTVPWSKIQAVIDATTNKLVELHNEYNLPGKPYISYRIPQIYHTGVCIYFMLGISVKGVESPEEKFSKIEHIMRKVIINHGGSISHHHGVGKLRKDFIPDMLSKTSIDLIREMKKAHDPSNIFGASNGILANGTNPKEK
;
A
#
# COMPACT_ATOMS: atom_id res chain seq x y z
N LYS A 1 -3.74 -11.51 -10.96
CA LYS A 1 -2.88 -12.06 -12.03
C LYS A 1 -3.68 -12.49 -13.26
N GLU A 2 -4.76 -13.29 -13.13
CA GLU A 2 -5.57 -13.65 -14.30
C GLU A 2 -6.19 -12.42 -14.96
N LEU A 3 -6.77 -11.51 -14.18
CA LEU A 3 -7.35 -10.26 -14.67
C LEU A 3 -6.34 -9.41 -15.46
N SER A 4 -5.08 -9.33 -15.03
CA SER A 4 -4.05 -8.55 -15.73
C SER A 4 -3.64 -9.12 -17.09
N LYS A 5 -4.11 -10.30 -17.45
CA LYS A 5 -3.86 -10.96 -18.74
C LYS A 5 -5.06 -10.91 -19.68
N THR A 6 -6.13 -10.22 -19.28
CA THR A 6 -7.37 -10.12 -20.08
C THR A 6 -7.44 -8.81 -20.85
N ASN A 7 -8.37 -8.74 -21.79
CA ASN A 7 -8.71 -7.52 -22.53
C ASN A 7 -9.86 -6.70 -21.89
N PHE A 8 -10.28 -7.06 -20.67
CA PHE A 8 -11.33 -6.37 -19.91
C PHE A 8 -10.82 -5.87 -18.56
N ILE A 9 -9.58 -5.37 -18.53
CA ILE A 9 -9.01 -4.76 -17.33
C ILE A 9 -9.80 -3.48 -17.03
N PRO A 10 -10.37 -3.34 -15.83
CA PRO A 10 -11.12 -2.14 -15.46
C PRO A 10 -10.18 -0.96 -15.17
N ALA A 11 -10.74 0.25 -15.12
CA ALA A 11 -9.98 1.48 -14.88
C ALA A 11 -9.25 1.48 -13.52
N SER A 12 -9.81 0.82 -12.51
CA SER A 12 -9.13 0.66 -11.21
C SER A 12 -9.50 -0.68 -10.56
N VAL A 13 -8.47 -1.33 -10.00
CA VAL A 13 -8.60 -2.55 -9.18
C VAL A 13 -7.82 -2.34 -7.90
N ARG A 14 -8.50 -2.31 -6.77
CA ARG A 14 -7.88 -2.12 -5.46
C ARG A 14 -8.23 -3.28 -4.54
N LEU A 15 -7.27 -4.15 -4.31
CA LEU A 15 -7.36 -5.20 -3.30
C LEU A 15 -6.86 -4.65 -1.97
N VAL A 16 -7.57 -4.92 -0.90
CA VAL A 16 -7.13 -4.71 0.48
C VAL A 16 -7.04 -6.05 1.20
N ASP A 17 -6.00 -6.22 2.01
CA ASP A 17 -5.82 -7.41 2.84
C ASP A 17 -6.87 -7.50 3.95
N ASN A 18 -6.87 -8.59 4.71
CA ASN A 18 -7.83 -8.78 5.79
C ASN A 18 -7.70 -7.72 6.89
N ILE A 19 -6.47 -7.33 7.25
CA ILE A 19 -6.22 -6.38 8.33
C ILE A 19 -6.80 -5.00 7.96
N GLN A 20 -6.51 -4.51 6.75
CA GLN A 20 -7.07 -3.25 6.26
C GLN A 20 -8.58 -3.32 6.04
N PHE A 21 -9.09 -4.46 5.58
CA PHE A 21 -10.54 -4.69 5.46
C PHE A 21 -11.24 -4.56 6.81
N ARG A 22 -10.73 -5.22 7.86
CA ARG A 22 -11.27 -5.14 9.23
C ARG A 22 -11.17 -3.74 9.79
N PHE A 23 -10.06 -3.06 9.59
CA PHE A 23 -9.89 -1.65 9.97
C PHE A 23 -10.94 -0.76 9.29
N GLY A 24 -11.15 -0.92 7.97
CA GLY A 24 -12.21 -0.22 7.24
C GLY A 24 -13.61 -0.54 7.74
N GLN A 25 -13.87 -1.76 8.24
CA GLN A 25 -15.15 -2.10 8.87
C GLN A 25 -15.31 -1.41 10.24
N ALA A 26 -14.24 -1.28 11.02
CA ALA A 26 -14.26 -0.60 12.33
C ALA A 26 -14.57 0.91 12.20
N LEU A 27 -14.15 1.52 11.10
CA LEU A 27 -14.42 2.94 10.80
C LEU A 27 -15.86 3.20 10.31
N LYS A 28 -16.67 2.17 10.04
CA LYS A 28 -18.04 2.37 9.60
C LYS A 28 -18.90 2.94 10.73
N PRO A 29 -19.76 3.94 10.42
CA PRO A 29 -20.81 4.34 11.34
C PRO A 29 -21.68 3.13 11.70
N ARG A 30 -22.05 3.02 12.96
CA ARG A 30 -22.96 1.96 13.41
C ARG A 30 -24.32 2.15 12.73
N PRO A 31 -24.86 1.12 12.05
CA PRO A 31 -26.15 1.25 11.43
C PRO A 31 -27.26 1.33 12.49
N GLU A 32 -28.23 2.21 12.28
CA GLU A 32 -29.39 2.40 13.16
C GLU A 32 -30.69 1.94 12.49
N GLY A 33 -31.74 1.72 13.29
CA GLY A 33 -33.06 1.36 12.80
C GLY A 33 -33.07 0.13 11.89
N ILE A 34 -33.83 0.18 10.82
CA ILE A 34 -33.99 -0.92 9.83
C ILE A 34 -32.66 -1.33 9.21
N LYS A 35 -31.73 -0.40 9.03
CA LYS A 35 -30.40 -0.68 8.47
C LYS A 35 -29.58 -1.62 9.34
N LYS A 36 -29.82 -1.65 10.66
CA LYS A 36 -29.18 -2.57 11.60
C LYS A 36 -29.55 -4.02 11.29
N TYR A 37 -30.86 -4.28 11.10
CA TYR A 37 -31.33 -5.63 10.78
C TYR A 37 -30.80 -6.11 9.42
N LYS A 38 -30.82 -5.23 8.42
CA LYS A 38 -30.24 -5.55 7.11
C LYS A 38 -28.76 -5.90 7.21
N SER A 39 -27.98 -5.16 7.98
CA SER A 39 -26.54 -5.44 8.20
C SER A 39 -26.30 -6.79 8.90
N ILE A 40 -27.17 -7.17 9.85
CA ILE A 40 -27.08 -8.48 10.53
C ILE A 40 -27.36 -9.62 9.54
N ILE A 41 -28.39 -9.48 8.72
CA ILE A 41 -28.75 -10.48 7.71
C ILE A 41 -27.63 -10.63 6.67
N GLU A 42 -27.09 -9.50 6.16
CA GLU A 42 -25.96 -9.52 5.23
C GLU A 42 -24.72 -10.21 5.83
N LYS A 43 -24.40 -9.90 7.08
CA LYS A 43 -23.28 -10.54 7.79
C LYS A 43 -23.52 -12.05 7.95
N PHE A 44 -24.71 -12.44 8.39
CA PHE A 44 -25.09 -13.86 8.51
C PHE A 44 -24.98 -14.59 7.16
N PHE A 45 -25.52 -14.01 6.09
CA PHE A 45 -25.44 -14.59 4.75
C PHE A 45 -23.98 -14.79 4.30
N VAL A 46 -23.13 -13.77 4.45
CA VAL A 46 -21.72 -13.85 4.06
C VAL A 46 -20.96 -14.91 4.88
N THR A 47 -21.15 -14.92 6.22
CA THR A 47 -20.33 -15.77 7.09
C THR A 47 -20.87 -17.19 7.24
N LYS A 48 -22.20 -17.36 7.31
CA LYS A 48 -22.83 -18.67 7.57
C LYS A 48 -23.29 -19.38 6.30
N VAL A 49 -23.89 -18.65 5.35
CA VAL A 49 -24.36 -19.24 4.10
C VAL A 49 -23.24 -19.37 3.08
N LYS A 50 -22.48 -18.31 2.85
CA LYS A 50 -21.34 -18.31 1.92
C LYS A 50 -20.03 -18.80 2.56
N LYS A 51 -20.00 -19.02 3.86
CA LYS A 51 -18.88 -19.56 4.63
C LYS A 51 -17.57 -18.74 4.49
N PHE A 52 -17.69 -17.43 4.28
CA PHE A 52 -16.52 -16.55 4.33
C PHE A 52 -16.04 -16.41 5.77
N ASP A 53 -14.75 -16.65 5.97
CA ASP A 53 -14.10 -16.45 7.25
C ASP A 53 -13.76 -14.96 7.42
N PRO A 54 -14.34 -14.26 8.42
CA PRO A 54 -14.05 -12.82 8.66
C PRO A 54 -12.58 -12.53 8.91
N ASP A 55 -11.81 -13.51 9.38
CA ASP A 55 -10.40 -13.36 9.71
C ASP A 55 -9.46 -13.66 8.53
N LYS A 56 -10.00 -14.13 7.40
CA LYS A 56 -9.23 -14.45 6.19
C LYS A 56 -9.69 -13.70 4.94
N MET A 57 -10.94 -13.22 4.94
CA MET A 57 -11.48 -12.56 3.74
C MET A 57 -10.79 -11.23 3.47
N CYS A 58 -10.58 -10.95 2.19
CA CYS A 58 -10.13 -9.67 1.68
C CYS A 58 -11.22 -9.03 0.81
N ALA A 59 -11.05 -7.76 0.47
CA ALA A 59 -11.99 -7.05 -0.41
C ALA A 59 -11.29 -6.47 -1.63
N VAL A 60 -12.02 -6.45 -2.74
CA VAL A 60 -11.56 -5.81 -3.98
C VAL A 60 -12.59 -4.77 -4.38
N THR A 61 -12.16 -3.52 -4.53
CA THR A 61 -12.95 -2.44 -5.11
C THR A 61 -12.54 -2.28 -6.57
N ILE A 62 -13.52 -2.29 -7.47
CA ILE A 62 -13.30 -2.21 -8.91
C ILE A 62 -14.07 -1.02 -9.45
N VAL A 63 -13.39 -0.18 -10.24
CA VAL A 63 -14.01 0.92 -11.00
C VAL A 63 -13.94 0.56 -12.46
N MET A 64 -15.09 0.53 -13.11
CA MET A 64 -15.25 0.28 -14.54
C MET A 64 -15.67 1.59 -15.22
N GLU A 65 -15.04 1.92 -16.33
CA GLU A 65 -15.28 3.12 -17.12
C GLU A 65 -15.42 2.75 -18.59
N GLY A 66 -16.20 3.53 -19.33
CA GLY A 66 -16.45 3.36 -20.75
C GLY A 66 -17.92 3.56 -21.11
N THR A 67 -18.28 3.19 -22.31
CA THR A 67 -19.68 3.11 -22.77
C THR A 67 -20.47 2.06 -21.97
N ALA A 68 -21.78 2.15 -21.98
CA ALA A 68 -22.62 1.17 -21.30
C ALA A 68 -22.31 -0.28 -21.68
N ASN A 69 -22.04 -0.54 -22.95
CA ASN A 69 -21.71 -1.88 -23.46
C ASN A 69 -20.35 -2.36 -22.95
N GLU A 70 -19.35 -1.49 -22.89
CA GLU A 70 -18.01 -1.82 -22.37
C GLU A 70 -18.06 -2.14 -20.88
N VAL A 71 -18.77 -1.31 -20.11
CA VAL A 71 -18.95 -1.53 -18.66
C VAL A 71 -19.72 -2.84 -18.41
N ASP A 72 -20.78 -3.14 -19.16
CA ASP A 72 -21.53 -4.38 -19.04
C ASP A 72 -20.66 -5.59 -19.39
N TYR A 73 -19.86 -5.50 -20.46
CA TYR A 73 -18.90 -6.54 -20.85
C TYR A 73 -17.85 -6.78 -19.75
N GLN A 74 -17.24 -5.71 -19.21
CA GLN A 74 -16.28 -5.80 -18.12
C GLN A 74 -16.91 -6.44 -16.88
N GLN A 75 -18.11 -5.97 -16.47
CA GLN A 75 -18.81 -6.47 -15.30
C GLN A 75 -19.13 -7.95 -15.40
N LYS A 76 -19.65 -8.41 -16.56
CA LYS A 76 -19.96 -9.83 -16.81
C LYS A 76 -18.72 -10.73 -16.68
N ASN A 77 -17.62 -10.32 -17.31
CA ASN A 77 -16.40 -11.12 -17.32
C ASN A 77 -15.68 -11.10 -15.97
N ILE A 78 -15.61 -9.95 -15.28
CA ILE A 78 -15.07 -9.86 -13.93
C ILE A 78 -15.91 -10.70 -12.94
N THR A 79 -17.23 -10.68 -13.07
CA THR A 79 -18.12 -11.53 -12.25
C THR A 79 -17.85 -13.01 -12.48
N LYS A 80 -17.65 -13.45 -13.72
CA LYS A 80 -17.26 -14.84 -14.01
C LYS A 80 -15.93 -15.20 -13.38
N LEU A 81 -14.93 -14.32 -13.50
CA LEU A 81 -13.61 -14.52 -12.91
C LEU A 81 -13.69 -14.58 -11.38
N ALA A 82 -14.44 -13.69 -10.75
CA ALA A 82 -14.63 -13.69 -9.30
C ALA A 82 -15.29 -14.98 -8.82
N LYS A 83 -16.34 -15.45 -9.50
CA LYS A 83 -17.02 -16.72 -9.17
C LYS A 83 -16.10 -17.93 -9.32
N LYS A 84 -15.24 -17.97 -10.32
CA LYS A 84 -14.21 -19.02 -10.50
C LYS A 84 -13.32 -19.16 -9.26
N HIS A 85 -13.01 -18.04 -8.61
CA HIS A 85 -12.22 -17.97 -7.38
C HIS A 85 -13.07 -17.84 -6.10
N GLN A 86 -14.32 -18.28 -6.13
CA GLN A 86 -15.25 -18.26 -4.99
C GLN A 86 -15.53 -16.85 -4.43
N GLY A 87 -15.28 -15.81 -5.23
CA GLY A 87 -15.55 -14.44 -4.85
C GLY A 87 -17.05 -14.11 -4.84
N LEU A 88 -17.47 -13.23 -3.94
CA LEU A 88 -18.82 -12.72 -3.81
C LEU A 88 -18.88 -11.25 -4.26
N MET A 89 -19.84 -10.91 -5.11
CA MET A 89 -20.07 -9.53 -5.52
C MET A 89 -20.73 -8.74 -4.39
N GLY A 90 -20.04 -7.74 -3.89
CA GLY A 90 -20.48 -6.91 -2.77
C GLY A 90 -21.40 -5.74 -3.14
N GLY A 91 -21.64 -5.50 -4.43
CA GLY A 91 -22.49 -4.42 -4.95
C GLY A 91 -21.82 -3.02 -4.96
N SER A 92 -22.35 -2.12 -5.79
CA SER A 92 -21.81 -0.77 -6.03
C SER A 92 -21.80 0.13 -4.79
N GLY A 93 -22.77 0.00 -3.89
CA GLY A 93 -22.83 0.79 -2.65
C GLY A 93 -21.67 0.50 -1.69
N ASN A 94 -21.18 -0.75 -1.65
CA ASN A 94 -19.97 -1.11 -0.90
C ASN A 94 -18.71 -0.60 -1.61
N GLY A 95 -18.68 -0.61 -2.94
CA GLY A 95 -17.59 -0.05 -3.74
C GLY A 95 -17.40 1.45 -3.51
N LYS A 96 -18.48 2.25 -3.58
CA LYS A 96 -18.45 3.69 -3.28
C LYS A 96 -17.88 3.98 -1.89
N ARG A 97 -18.33 3.25 -0.87
CA ARG A 97 -17.81 3.41 0.50
C ARG A 97 -16.32 3.07 0.61
N GLY A 98 -15.87 1.99 -0.02
CA GLY A 98 -14.46 1.63 -0.06
C GLY A 98 -13.60 2.72 -0.71
N TYR A 99 -14.12 3.37 -1.74
CA TYR A 99 -13.43 4.49 -2.39
C TYR A 99 -13.35 5.72 -1.48
N MET A 100 -14.43 6.06 -0.75
CA MET A 100 -14.47 7.19 0.17
C MET A 100 -13.49 7.09 1.33
N LEU A 101 -13.11 5.88 1.77
CA LEU A 101 -12.09 5.69 2.80
C LEU A 101 -10.72 6.24 2.37
N THR A 102 -10.45 6.39 1.08
CA THR A 102 -9.21 6.99 0.58
C THR A 102 -9.03 8.43 1.06
N TYR A 103 -10.11 9.17 1.21
CA TYR A 103 -10.08 10.57 1.70
C TYR A 103 -9.93 10.66 3.22
N ALA A 104 -10.35 9.63 3.95
CA ALA A 104 -10.31 9.63 5.41
C ALA A 104 -8.91 9.35 5.97
N ILE A 105 -7.98 8.80 5.17
CA ILE A 105 -6.71 8.27 5.69
C ILE A 105 -5.82 9.34 6.33
N ALA A 106 -5.82 10.57 5.80
CA ALA A 106 -5.05 11.68 6.36
C ALA A 106 -5.54 12.03 7.78
N TYR A 107 -6.86 12.09 7.96
CA TYR A 107 -7.46 12.36 9.28
C TYR A 107 -7.22 11.23 10.27
N VAL A 108 -7.15 9.98 9.80
CA VAL A 108 -6.82 8.82 10.64
C VAL A 108 -5.42 8.94 11.18
N ARG A 109 -4.45 9.41 10.38
CA ARG A 109 -3.07 9.64 10.84
C ARG A 109 -3.00 10.70 11.94
N ASP A 110 -3.65 11.83 11.74
CA ASP A 110 -3.68 12.91 12.73
C ASP A 110 -4.39 12.49 14.02
N PHE A 111 -5.45 11.68 13.90
CA PHE A 111 -6.13 11.08 15.03
C PHE A 111 -5.22 10.11 15.79
N ALA A 112 -4.52 9.22 15.08
CA ALA A 112 -3.60 8.25 15.67
C ALA A 112 -2.45 8.92 16.43
N ALA A 113 -1.93 10.05 15.91
CA ALA A 113 -0.89 10.83 16.58
C ALA A 113 -1.28 11.32 17.97
N LYS A 114 -2.56 11.64 18.22
CA LYS A 114 -3.09 12.00 19.55
C LYS A 114 -2.96 10.86 20.56
N TYR A 115 -2.89 9.61 20.08
CA TYR A 115 -2.71 8.42 20.91
C TYR A 115 -1.26 7.93 20.90
N GLN A 116 -0.32 8.78 20.50
CA GLN A 116 1.10 8.43 20.39
C GLN A 116 1.34 7.20 19.49
N ILE A 117 0.61 7.14 18.39
CA ILE A 117 0.82 6.15 17.33
C ILE A 117 1.45 6.87 16.15
N MET A 118 2.66 6.46 15.79
CA MET A 118 3.33 6.89 14.56
C MET A 118 3.01 5.90 13.44
N GLY A 119 2.71 6.42 12.27
CA GLY A 119 2.37 5.61 11.11
C GLY A 119 2.96 6.18 9.84
N GLU A 120 3.30 5.28 8.93
CA GLU A 120 3.81 5.62 7.60
C GLU A 120 3.23 4.68 6.54
N THR A 121 3.33 5.14 5.31
CA THR A 121 2.94 4.36 4.15
C THR A 121 4.13 4.19 3.21
N MET A 122 4.35 2.96 2.77
CA MET A 122 5.42 2.63 1.82
C MET A 122 4.81 1.94 0.61
N GLU A 123 5.18 2.40 -0.56
CA GLU A 123 4.75 1.78 -1.80
C GLU A 123 5.93 1.25 -2.60
N THR A 124 5.68 0.20 -3.34
CA THR A 124 6.67 -0.47 -4.17
C THR A 124 6.01 -1.16 -5.35
N THR A 125 6.76 -1.38 -6.41
CA THR A 125 6.34 -2.25 -7.53
C THR A 125 7.13 -3.54 -7.48
N VAL A 126 6.43 -4.66 -7.63
CA VAL A 126 7.05 -5.99 -7.60
C VAL A 126 6.55 -6.87 -8.75
N PRO A 127 7.39 -7.73 -9.32
CA PRO A 127 6.95 -8.77 -10.26
C PRO A 127 5.97 -9.74 -9.58
N TRP A 128 5.07 -10.35 -10.36
CA TRP A 128 4.09 -11.33 -9.86
C TRP A 128 4.70 -12.48 -9.05
N SER A 129 5.94 -12.88 -9.36
CA SER A 129 6.66 -13.95 -8.67
C SER A 129 7.21 -13.55 -7.29
N LYS A 130 7.32 -12.25 -6.99
CA LYS A 130 7.95 -11.74 -5.77
C LYS A 130 6.97 -11.21 -4.74
N ILE A 131 5.67 -11.14 -5.06
CA ILE A 131 4.65 -10.52 -4.20
C ILE A 131 4.67 -11.10 -2.79
N GLN A 132 4.58 -12.43 -2.66
CA GLN A 132 4.48 -13.07 -1.35
C GLN A 132 5.78 -12.89 -0.56
N ALA A 133 6.93 -13.05 -1.21
CA ALA A 133 8.24 -12.88 -0.57
C ALA A 133 8.42 -11.46 0.00
N VAL A 134 8.01 -10.44 -0.75
CA VAL A 134 8.10 -9.04 -0.29
C VAL A 134 7.12 -8.78 0.87
N ILE A 135 5.89 -9.30 0.80
CA ILE A 135 4.90 -9.13 1.87
C ILE A 135 5.39 -9.80 3.16
N ASP A 136 5.82 -11.06 3.08
CA ASP A 136 6.25 -11.83 4.25
C ASP A 136 7.51 -11.23 4.88
N ALA A 137 8.52 -10.91 4.07
CA ALA A 137 9.76 -10.30 4.56
C ALA A 137 9.50 -8.94 5.24
N THR A 138 8.65 -8.10 4.63
CA THR A 138 8.30 -6.79 5.18
C THR A 138 7.52 -6.93 6.48
N THR A 139 6.55 -7.84 6.54
CA THR A 139 5.74 -8.06 7.73
C THR A 139 6.57 -8.61 8.89
N ASN A 140 7.38 -9.64 8.63
CA ASN A 140 8.24 -10.26 9.64
C ASN A 140 9.28 -9.28 10.17
N LYS A 141 9.87 -8.45 9.29
CA LYS A 141 10.88 -7.47 9.72
C LYS A 141 10.30 -6.39 10.62
N LEU A 142 9.06 -5.93 10.39
CA LEU A 142 8.44 -4.98 11.30
C LEU A 142 8.24 -5.59 12.71
N VAL A 143 7.80 -6.85 12.77
CA VAL A 143 7.63 -7.55 14.06
C VAL A 143 8.97 -7.71 14.78
N GLU A 144 10.04 -8.08 14.05
CA GLU A 144 11.39 -8.19 14.57
C GLU A 144 11.88 -6.85 15.16
N LEU A 145 11.80 -5.77 14.38
CA LEU A 145 12.22 -4.43 14.80
C LEU A 145 11.38 -3.91 15.98
N HIS A 146 10.07 -4.19 15.99
CA HIS A 146 9.21 -3.83 17.10
C HIS A 146 9.67 -4.45 18.41
N ASN A 147 10.09 -5.73 18.38
CA ASN A 147 10.63 -6.43 19.54
C ASN A 147 12.03 -5.91 19.91
N GLU A 148 12.92 -5.72 18.94
CA GLU A 148 14.28 -5.22 19.11
C GLU A 148 14.32 -3.85 19.82
N TYR A 149 13.43 -2.94 19.39
CA TYR A 149 13.32 -1.61 19.98
C TYR A 149 12.44 -1.56 21.25
N ASN A 150 11.95 -2.71 21.72
CA ASN A 150 11.04 -2.81 22.88
C ASN A 150 9.85 -1.85 22.79
N LEU A 151 9.21 -1.78 21.62
CA LEU A 151 8.10 -0.86 21.40
C LEU A 151 6.82 -1.37 22.08
N PRO A 152 5.98 -0.48 22.63
CA PRO A 152 4.77 -0.87 23.36
C PRO A 152 3.66 -1.36 22.40
N GLY A 153 2.88 -2.34 22.90
CA GLY A 153 1.72 -2.88 22.21
C GLY A 153 2.09 -3.90 21.13
N LYS A 154 1.40 -3.83 19.99
CA LYS A 154 1.65 -4.67 18.82
C LYS A 154 1.81 -3.79 17.59
N PRO A 155 2.73 -4.11 16.68
CA PRO A 155 2.86 -3.36 15.44
C PRO A 155 1.63 -3.60 14.56
N TYR A 156 1.17 -2.55 13.90
CA TYR A 156 0.18 -2.66 12.84
C TYR A 156 0.90 -2.68 11.50
N ILE A 157 0.62 -3.66 10.69
CA ILE A 157 1.02 -3.69 9.29
C ILE A 157 -0.08 -4.29 8.45
N SER A 158 -0.45 -3.61 7.40
CA SER A 158 -1.39 -4.07 6.39
C SER A 158 -0.90 -3.66 5.01
N TYR A 159 -1.47 -4.27 3.98
CA TYR A 159 -1.15 -3.90 2.62
C TYR A 159 -2.38 -3.86 1.73
N ARG A 160 -2.26 -3.11 0.66
CA ARG A 160 -3.21 -3.10 -0.46
C ARG A 160 -2.45 -3.22 -1.78
N ILE A 161 -3.12 -3.75 -2.78
CA ILE A 161 -2.66 -3.73 -4.17
C ILE A 161 -3.54 -2.73 -4.91
N PRO A 162 -3.09 -1.46 -5.04
CA PRO A 162 -3.89 -0.40 -5.66
C PRO A 162 -3.81 -0.41 -7.18
N GLN A 163 -2.81 -1.09 -7.76
CA GLN A 163 -2.59 -1.13 -9.19
C GLN A 163 -2.03 -2.48 -9.62
N ILE A 164 -2.49 -2.97 -10.76
CA ILE A 164 -2.02 -4.20 -11.39
C ILE A 164 -1.46 -3.92 -12.78
N TYR A 165 -0.44 -4.68 -13.17
CA TYR A 165 0.22 -4.62 -14.48
C TYR A 165 0.36 -6.03 -15.06
N HIS A 166 0.67 -6.14 -16.35
CA HIS A 166 0.98 -7.44 -16.96
C HIS A 166 2.16 -8.14 -16.28
N THR A 167 3.18 -7.37 -15.89
CA THR A 167 4.45 -7.86 -15.32
C THR A 167 4.45 -7.97 -13.81
N GLY A 168 3.56 -7.26 -13.10
CA GLY A 168 3.56 -7.21 -11.64
C GLY A 168 2.46 -6.37 -11.05
N VAL A 169 2.67 -5.90 -9.82
CA VAL A 169 1.72 -5.09 -9.07
C VAL A 169 2.42 -3.97 -8.30
N CYS A 170 1.67 -2.92 -8.00
CA CYS A 170 2.03 -2.02 -6.90
C CYS A 170 1.51 -2.61 -5.58
N ILE A 171 2.37 -2.69 -4.58
CA ILE A 171 2.00 -2.98 -3.19
C ILE A 171 2.15 -1.70 -2.39
N TYR A 172 1.15 -1.40 -1.58
CA TYR A 172 1.11 -0.23 -0.72
C TYR A 172 0.95 -0.70 0.73
N PHE A 173 2.03 -0.65 1.49
CA PHE A 173 2.03 -1.00 2.90
C PHE A 173 1.55 0.18 3.75
N MET A 174 0.82 -0.11 4.81
CA MET A 174 0.50 0.81 5.89
C MET A 174 1.06 0.20 7.17
N LEU A 175 1.92 0.92 7.85
CA LEU A 175 2.47 0.50 9.13
C LEU A 175 2.11 1.52 10.22
N GLY A 176 2.01 1.03 11.45
CA GLY A 176 1.77 1.85 12.63
C GLY A 176 2.37 1.20 13.85
N ILE A 177 3.01 2.00 14.68
CA ILE A 177 3.59 1.57 15.95
C ILE A 177 3.20 2.54 17.06
N SER A 178 2.96 2.02 18.25
CA SER A 178 2.80 2.85 19.44
C SER A 178 4.18 3.31 19.91
N VAL A 179 4.27 4.60 20.23
CA VAL A 179 5.50 5.20 20.75
C VAL A 179 5.30 5.77 22.15
N LYS A 180 4.25 5.31 22.86
CA LYS A 180 3.92 5.76 24.21
C LYS A 180 5.05 5.41 25.19
N GLY A 181 5.68 6.44 25.77
CA GLY A 181 6.79 6.27 26.70
C GLY A 181 8.12 5.85 26.06
N VAL A 182 8.22 5.92 24.74
CA VAL A 182 9.45 5.60 24.01
C VAL A 182 10.35 6.84 23.96
N GLU A 183 11.60 6.67 24.31
CA GLU A 183 12.63 7.71 24.19
C GLU A 183 13.04 7.88 22.72
N SER A 184 13.17 9.14 22.27
CA SER A 184 13.53 9.52 20.87
C SER A 184 12.72 8.78 19.80
N PRO A 185 11.35 8.86 19.87
CA PRO A 185 10.48 8.03 19.03
C PRO A 185 10.65 8.34 17.52
N GLU A 186 10.93 9.58 17.15
CA GLU A 186 11.11 10.00 15.76
C GLU A 186 12.38 9.35 15.16
N GLU A 187 13.46 9.30 15.91
CA GLU A 187 14.72 8.69 15.48
C GLU A 187 14.55 7.18 15.29
N LYS A 188 13.93 6.50 16.26
CA LYS A 188 13.65 5.06 16.17
C LYS A 188 12.73 4.75 15.00
N PHE A 189 11.68 5.55 14.82
CA PHE A 189 10.75 5.37 13.71
C PHE A 189 11.43 5.56 12.36
N SER A 190 12.27 6.58 12.21
CA SER A 190 13.04 6.82 11.00
C SER A 190 13.99 5.66 10.67
N LYS A 191 14.66 5.08 11.67
CA LYS A 191 15.50 3.88 11.50
C LYS A 191 14.67 2.68 11.04
N ILE A 192 13.52 2.44 11.66
CA ILE A 192 12.60 1.37 11.26
C ILE A 192 12.17 1.56 9.80
N GLU A 193 11.74 2.75 9.43
CA GLU A 193 11.32 3.06 8.06
C GLU A 193 12.43 2.79 7.05
N HIS A 194 13.65 3.23 7.33
CA HIS A 194 14.80 3.01 6.47
C HIS A 194 15.10 1.50 6.28
N ILE A 195 15.13 0.74 7.38
CA ILE A 195 15.36 -0.72 7.34
C ILE A 195 14.25 -1.42 6.56
N MET A 196 12.98 -1.04 6.78
CA MET A 196 11.84 -1.63 6.07
C MET A 196 11.94 -1.41 4.56
N ARG A 197 12.35 -0.21 4.11
CA ARG A 197 12.59 0.07 2.68
C ARG A 197 13.70 -0.80 2.11
N LYS A 198 14.80 -0.97 2.85
CA LYS A 198 15.91 -1.85 2.43
C LYS A 198 15.44 -3.30 2.27
N VAL A 199 14.61 -3.79 3.17
CA VAL A 199 14.02 -5.14 3.07
C VAL A 199 13.18 -5.28 1.80
N ILE A 200 12.33 -4.30 1.49
CA ILE A 200 11.52 -4.29 0.27
C ILE A 200 12.41 -4.39 -0.98
N ILE A 201 13.44 -3.56 -1.06
CA ILE A 201 14.37 -3.53 -2.20
C ILE A 201 15.12 -4.87 -2.33
N ASN A 202 15.64 -5.41 -1.25
CA ASN A 202 16.40 -6.66 -1.24
C ASN A 202 15.56 -7.87 -1.68
N HIS A 203 14.23 -7.80 -1.55
CA HIS A 203 13.31 -8.84 -2.02
C HIS A 203 12.75 -8.59 -3.41
N GLY A 204 13.26 -7.58 -4.12
CA GLY A 204 12.94 -7.29 -5.52
C GLY A 204 11.81 -6.29 -5.71
N GLY A 205 11.51 -5.49 -4.68
CA GLY A 205 10.66 -4.32 -4.79
C GLY A 205 11.40 -3.10 -5.35
N SER A 206 10.67 -2.17 -5.96
CA SER A 206 11.20 -0.88 -6.37
C SER A 206 11.30 0.08 -5.18
N ILE A 207 12.15 1.10 -5.32
CA ILE A 207 12.30 2.17 -4.32
C ILE A 207 11.07 3.08 -4.22
N SER A 208 10.33 3.22 -5.31
CA SER A 208 9.09 3.98 -5.39
C SER A 208 8.27 3.52 -6.60
N HIS A 209 6.95 3.71 -6.54
CA HIS A 209 6.04 3.55 -7.65
C HIS A 209 5.45 4.90 -8.10
N HIS A 210 4.84 5.65 -7.18
CA HIS A 210 4.17 6.93 -7.48
C HIS A 210 4.45 8.06 -6.48
N HIS A 211 5.04 7.77 -5.32
CA HIS A 211 5.40 8.82 -4.34
C HIS A 211 6.66 9.60 -4.72
N GLY A 212 7.46 9.09 -5.66
CA GLY A 212 8.75 9.66 -6.02
C GLY A 212 9.85 9.37 -5.00
N VAL A 213 11.07 9.71 -5.36
CA VAL A 213 12.24 9.44 -4.51
C VAL A 213 12.38 10.47 -3.39
N GLY A 214 12.30 11.75 -3.72
CA GLY A 214 12.40 12.84 -2.75
C GLY A 214 13.66 12.76 -1.90
N LYS A 215 13.55 13.24 -0.65
CA LYS A 215 14.64 13.21 0.33
C LYS A 215 14.74 11.88 1.07
N LEU A 216 13.60 11.22 1.31
CA LEU A 216 13.54 10.00 2.14
C LEU A 216 14.14 8.77 1.46
N ARG A 217 14.14 8.71 0.12
CA ARG A 217 14.54 7.53 -0.65
C ARG A 217 15.83 7.70 -1.43
N LYS A 218 16.46 8.89 -1.35
CA LYS A 218 17.67 9.21 -2.11
C LYS A 218 18.82 8.25 -1.86
N ASP A 219 18.96 7.76 -0.63
CA ASP A 219 20.05 6.88 -0.23
C ASP A 219 19.96 5.48 -0.87
N PHE A 220 18.80 5.12 -1.40
CA PHE A 220 18.58 3.84 -2.10
C PHE A 220 18.79 3.93 -3.62
N ILE A 221 19.07 5.11 -4.17
CA ILE A 221 19.28 5.28 -5.62
C ILE A 221 20.43 4.42 -6.14
N PRO A 222 21.58 4.31 -5.44
CA PRO A 222 22.69 3.43 -5.89
C PRO A 222 22.35 1.95 -5.93
N ASP A 223 21.31 1.52 -5.19
CA ASP A 223 20.82 0.12 -5.23
C ASP A 223 19.96 -0.15 -6.49
N MET A 224 19.46 0.90 -7.17
CA MET A 224 18.50 0.80 -8.26
C MET A 224 19.06 1.27 -9.62
N LEU A 225 20.00 2.18 -9.62
CA LEU A 225 20.58 2.77 -10.83
C LEU A 225 22.08 2.53 -10.88
N SER A 226 22.58 2.30 -12.11
CA SER A 226 24.02 2.22 -12.31
C SER A 226 24.70 3.56 -12.04
N LYS A 227 25.98 3.52 -11.68
CA LYS A 227 26.78 4.74 -11.52
C LYS A 227 26.72 5.62 -12.78
N THR A 228 26.84 5.02 -13.96
CA THR A 228 26.76 5.74 -15.25
C THR A 228 25.42 6.47 -15.41
N SER A 229 24.30 5.83 -15.07
CA SER A 229 22.99 6.49 -15.13
C SER A 229 22.89 7.67 -14.15
N ILE A 230 23.43 7.52 -12.97
CA ILE A 230 23.49 8.59 -11.95
C ILE A 230 24.33 9.77 -12.46
N ASP A 231 25.52 9.49 -12.97
CA ASP A 231 26.43 10.49 -13.48
C ASP A 231 25.81 11.24 -14.67
N LEU A 232 25.19 10.54 -15.62
CA LEU A 232 24.49 11.15 -16.76
C LEU A 232 23.41 12.15 -16.31
N ILE A 233 22.57 11.77 -15.35
CA ILE A 233 21.51 12.66 -14.84
C ILE A 233 22.11 13.88 -14.14
N ARG A 234 23.20 13.71 -13.41
CA ARG A 234 23.90 14.82 -12.75
C ARG A 234 24.54 15.78 -13.74
N GLU A 235 25.16 15.28 -14.80
CA GLU A 235 25.72 16.13 -15.87
C GLU A 235 24.61 16.91 -16.60
N MET A 236 23.50 16.29 -16.90
CA MET A 236 22.32 16.97 -17.47
C MET A 236 21.83 18.08 -16.53
N LYS A 237 21.70 17.79 -15.24
CA LYS A 237 21.33 18.78 -14.21
C LYS A 237 22.29 19.95 -14.20
N LYS A 238 23.59 19.72 -14.17
CA LYS A 238 24.64 20.74 -14.16
C LYS A 238 24.60 21.63 -15.41
N ALA A 239 24.33 21.04 -16.57
CA ALA A 239 24.23 21.79 -17.83
C ALA A 239 23.03 22.75 -17.86
N HIS A 240 21.88 22.35 -17.27
CA HIS A 240 20.64 23.14 -17.32
C HIS A 240 20.37 23.99 -16.08
N ASP A 241 20.99 23.67 -14.96
CA ASP A 241 20.84 24.40 -13.70
C ASP A 241 22.20 24.47 -12.97
N PRO A 242 23.18 25.21 -13.54
CA PRO A 242 24.52 25.28 -12.99
C PRO A 242 24.58 25.89 -11.59
N SER A 243 23.62 26.75 -11.25
CA SER A 243 23.49 27.33 -9.91
C SER A 243 22.78 26.43 -8.90
N ASN A 244 22.34 25.24 -9.31
CA ASN A 244 21.67 24.23 -8.48
C ASN A 244 20.48 24.77 -7.65
N ILE A 245 19.59 25.53 -8.31
CA ILE A 245 18.43 26.16 -7.68
C ILE A 245 17.28 25.18 -7.56
N PHE A 246 17.03 24.35 -8.60
CA PHE A 246 15.88 23.49 -8.70
C PHE A 246 16.18 22.09 -8.15
N GLY A 247 15.41 21.62 -7.16
CA GLY A 247 15.51 20.26 -6.63
C GLY A 247 16.84 19.91 -5.95
N ALA A 248 17.56 20.89 -5.44
CA ALA A 248 18.95 20.80 -4.97
C ALA A 248 19.24 19.70 -3.93
N SER A 249 18.25 19.24 -3.16
CA SER A 249 18.46 18.21 -2.13
C SER A 249 17.59 16.97 -2.35
N ASN A 250 17.00 16.81 -3.55
CA ASN A 250 16.03 15.76 -3.83
C ASN A 250 16.62 14.64 -4.70
N GLY A 251 16.33 13.41 -4.34
CA GLY A 251 16.61 12.23 -5.14
C GLY A 251 18.06 12.16 -5.59
N ILE A 252 18.25 11.82 -6.85
CA ILE A 252 19.55 11.71 -7.51
C ILE A 252 20.32 13.04 -7.60
N LEU A 253 19.61 14.17 -7.46
CA LEU A 253 20.20 15.51 -7.51
C LEU A 253 20.77 15.98 -6.16
N ALA A 254 20.56 15.21 -5.08
CA ALA A 254 21.13 15.53 -3.78
C ALA A 254 22.65 15.38 -3.82
N ASN A 255 23.36 16.39 -3.34
CA ASN A 255 24.80 16.33 -3.17
C ASN A 255 25.16 15.25 -2.14
N GLY A 256 26.09 14.37 -2.44
CA GLY A 256 26.64 13.40 -1.48
C GLY A 256 25.86 12.08 -1.34
N THR A 257 25.22 11.58 -2.38
CA THR A 257 24.63 10.22 -2.39
C THR A 257 25.66 9.11 -2.65
N ASN A 258 26.91 9.30 -2.22
CA ASN A 258 27.88 8.22 -2.24
C ASN A 258 28.04 7.68 -0.80
N PRO A 259 27.45 6.52 -0.46
CA PRO A 259 27.56 5.94 0.89
C PRO A 259 28.99 5.47 1.24
N LYS A 260 29.92 5.54 0.27
CA LYS A 260 31.31 5.11 0.45
C LYS A 260 32.27 6.27 0.78
N GLU A 261 31.77 7.49 0.93
CA GLU A 261 32.57 8.67 1.27
C GLU A 261 32.26 9.26 2.66
N LYS A 262 31.65 8.43 3.56
CA LYS A 262 31.54 8.75 4.99
C LYS A 262 32.25 7.71 5.81
#